data_cba55337f33d0bd1d4af022487e6eca3
#
_entry.id   cba55337f33d0bd1d4af022487e6eca3
#
_cell.length_a   1.000
_cell.length_b   1.000
_cell.length_c   1.000
_cell.angle_alpha   90.00
_cell.angle_beta   90.00
_cell.angle_gamma   90.00
#
_symmetry.space_group_name_H-M   'P 1'
#
loop_
_entity.id
_entity.type
_entity.pdbx_description
1 polymer ?
#
loop_
_entity_poly.entity_id
_entity_poly.type
_entity_poly.pdbx_seq_one_letter_code
_entity_poly.pdbx_strand_id
1 'polypeptide(L)'
;MVKHNDFVGGQFIWTGFDYIGEPTPYAYPARSSYFGIIDLAGLPKDSYYMYQSEWTQKPVLHLFPHWNWLPGQTIDMWCYYNQADEVELFINGKSQGIRKKTVYGAQNEGDAYRKSTEYHVMWRVAFQPGEVKVVARKDGKEIA
;
A
#
# COMPACT_ATOMS: atom_id res chain seq x y z
N MET A 1 8.71 -7.77 11.72
CA MET A 1 9.16 -8.40 13.01
C MET A 1 8.58 -9.80 13.15
N VAL A 2 7.27 -10.03 13.18
CA VAL A 2 6.65 -11.37 13.34
C VAL A 2 7.16 -12.37 12.30
N LYS A 3 7.19 -11.99 11.02
CA LYS A 3 7.57 -12.85 9.88
C LYS A 3 9.00 -13.39 9.93
N HIS A 4 9.89 -12.76 10.71
CA HIS A 4 11.33 -13.03 10.69
C HIS A 4 11.91 -13.37 12.06
N ASN A 5 11.07 -13.68 13.04
CA ASN A 5 11.50 -13.99 14.39
C ASN A 5 10.64 -15.12 14.97
N ASP A 6 11.18 -16.30 14.98
CA ASP A 6 10.48 -17.53 15.40
C ASP A 6 10.00 -17.50 16.86
N PHE A 7 10.59 -16.64 17.69
CA PHE A 7 10.17 -16.44 19.07
C PHE A 7 8.95 -15.53 19.22
N VAL A 8 8.48 -14.87 18.13
CA VAL A 8 7.30 -14.02 18.12
C VAL A 8 6.10 -14.83 17.65
N GLY A 9 5.23 -15.21 18.58
CA GLY A 9 4.07 -16.06 18.30
C GLY A 9 2.97 -15.43 17.44
N GLY A 10 3.02 -14.11 17.20
CA GLY A 10 2.04 -13.42 16.37
C GLY A 10 1.85 -11.94 16.76
N GLN A 11 0.84 -11.32 16.17
CA GLN A 11 0.40 -9.97 16.50
C GLN A 11 -1.11 -9.87 16.38
N PHE A 12 -1.70 -8.95 17.12
CA PHE A 12 -3.09 -8.58 16.99
C PHE A 12 -3.20 -7.22 16.31
N ILE A 13 -4.19 -7.10 15.43
CA ILE A 13 -4.53 -5.82 14.81
C ILE A 13 -5.57 -5.13 15.70
N TRP A 14 -5.30 -3.92 16.13
CA TRP A 14 -6.27 -3.07 16.73
C TRP A 14 -6.65 -1.96 15.74
N THR A 15 -7.74 -2.11 15.04
CA THR A 15 -8.79 -3.13 15.15
C THR A 15 -9.28 -3.52 13.75
N GLY A 16 -10.19 -4.51 13.64
CA GLY A 16 -10.76 -4.91 12.35
C GLY A 16 -11.60 -3.80 11.74
N PHE A 17 -12.48 -3.17 12.53
CA PHE A 17 -13.37 -2.10 12.09
C PHE A 17 -13.15 -0.82 12.88
N ASP A 18 -13.38 0.33 12.25
CA ASP A 18 -13.61 1.58 12.98
C ASP A 18 -14.86 1.43 13.85
N TYR A 19 -14.93 2.16 14.95
CA TYR A 19 -16.07 2.08 15.85
C TYR A 19 -16.44 3.46 16.41
N ILE A 20 -17.69 3.61 16.81
CA ILE A 20 -18.21 4.83 17.43
C ILE A 20 -17.75 4.86 18.89
N GLY A 21 -17.29 6.01 19.34
CA GLY A 21 -16.66 6.20 20.65
C GLY A 21 -15.15 6.18 20.58
N GLU A 22 -14.49 6.43 21.68
CA GLU A 22 -13.03 6.50 21.83
C GLU A 22 -12.32 7.24 20.67
N PRO A 23 -12.65 8.51 20.40
CA PRO A 23 -12.13 9.19 19.23
C PRO A 23 -10.64 9.53 19.32
N THR A 24 -9.95 9.12 20.38
CA THR A 24 -8.51 9.33 20.56
C THR A 24 -7.71 8.90 19.31
N PRO A 25 -6.76 9.70 18.83
CA PRO A 25 -6.21 10.91 19.47
C PRO A 25 -6.95 12.22 19.13
N TYR A 26 -8.11 12.15 18.50
CA TYR A 26 -8.84 13.32 18.00
C TYR A 26 -9.66 13.97 19.10
N ALA A 27 -9.66 15.32 19.13
CA ALA A 27 -10.49 16.11 20.04
C ALA A 27 -11.94 16.21 19.54
N TYR A 28 -12.83 16.67 20.42
CA TYR A 28 -14.19 17.05 20.01
C TYR A 28 -14.14 17.98 18.78
N PRO A 29 -14.98 17.78 17.76
CA PRO A 29 -16.20 16.96 17.72
C PRO A 29 -16.05 15.55 17.17
N ALA A 30 -14.84 14.97 17.10
CA ALA A 30 -14.66 13.62 16.64
C ALA A 30 -15.46 12.63 17.51
N ARG A 31 -16.09 11.64 16.87
CA ARG A 31 -17.02 10.71 17.53
C ARG A 31 -16.72 9.25 17.29
N SER A 32 -15.76 8.97 16.43
CA SER A 32 -15.35 7.59 16.12
C SER A 32 -13.85 7.43 16.15
N SER A 33 -13.41 6.22 16.41
CA SER A 33 -12.03 5.80 16.20
C SER A 33 -11.77 5.61 14.70
N TYR A 34 -10.47 5.64 14.32
CA TYR A 34 -10.03 5.37 12.95
C TYR A 34 -8.95 4.28 12.95
N PHE A 35 -8.95 3.42 13.95
CA PHE A 35 -7.96 2.35 14.13
C PHE A 35 -8.22 1.14 13.23
N GLY A 36 -9.45 1.01 12.72
CA GLY A 36 -9.85 -0.11 11.89
C GLY A 36 -9.09 -0.19 10.57
N ILE A 37 -8.91 -1.41 10.07
CA ILE A 37 -8.51 -1.66 8.68
C ILE A 37 -9.70 -1.63 7.71
N ILE A 38 -10.91 -1.59 8.25
CA ILE A 38 -12.19 -1.40 7.56
C ILE A 38 -12.89 -0.22 8.23
N ASP A 39 -13.46 0.68 7.45
CA ASP A 39 -14.15 1.86 7.96
C ASP A 39 -15.57 1.55 8.50
N LEU A 40 -16.25 2.59 9.04
CA LEU A 40 -17.61 2.47 9.56
C LEU A 40 -18.66 2.07 8.51
N ALA A 41 -18.40 2.31 7.23
CA ALA A 41 -19.27 1.94 6.13
C ALA A 41 -18.99 0.52 5.62
N GLY A 42 -18.00 -0.18 6.19
CA GLY A 42 -17.59 -1.51 5.77
C GLY A 42 -16.63 -1.50 4.58
N LEU A 43 -16.04 -0.33 4.24
CA LEU A 43 -15.09 -0.22 3.13
C LEU A 43 -13.66 -0.50 3.62
N PRO A 44 -12.91 -1.36 2.92
CA PRO A 44 -11.52 -1.65 3.24
C PRO A 44 -10.64 -0.40 3.06
N LYS A 45 -9.77 -0.13 4.04
CA LYS A 45 -8.73 0.88 3.93
C LYS A 45 -7.48 0.31 3.25
N ASP A 46 -6.52 1.15 2.87
CA ASP A 46 -5.28 0.70 2.21
C ASP A 46 -4.55 -0.37 3.03
N SER A 47 -4.50 -0.24 4.35
CA SER A 47 -3.89 -1.23 5.24
C SER A 47 -4.53 -2.62 5.19
N TYR A 48 -5.82 -2.73 4.87
CA TYR A 48 -6.49 -4.00 4.65
C TYR A 48 -5.84 -4.79 3.52
N TYR A 49 -5.53 -4.13 2.41
CA TYR A 49 -4.91 -4.77 1.25
C TYR A 49 -3.47 -5.20 1.52
N MET A 50 -2.75 -4.49 2.39
CA MET A 50 -1.44 -4.96 2.86
C MET A 50 -1.57 -6.32 3.56
N TYR A 51 -2.47 -6.43 4.55
CA TYR A 51 -2.70 -7.69 5.25
C TYR A 51 -3.22 -8.78 4.32
N GLN A 52 -4.14 -8.45 3.41
CA GLN A 52 -4.65 -9.40 2.42
C GLN A 52 -3.52 -9.94 1.54
N SER A 53 -2.59 -9.09 1.11
CA SER A 53 -1.47 -9.50 0.26
C SER A 53 -0.47 -10.43 0.97
N GLU A 54 -0.36 -10.32 2.29
CA GLU A 54 0.60 -11.12 3.09
C GLU A 54 -0.04 -12.38 3.72
N TRP A 55 -1.32 -12.33 4.02
CA TRP A 55 -1.98 -13.38 4.80
C TRP A 55 -2.89 -14.30 3.99
N THR A 56 -3.14 -13.98 2.72
CA THR A 56 -4.05 -14.78 1.89
C THR A 56 -3.43 -15.15 0.55
N GLN A 57 -4.05 -16.12 -0.12
CA GLN A 57 -3.72 -16.50 -1.51
C GLN A 57 -4.60 -15.77 -2.54
N LYS A 58 -5.44 -14.83 -2.10
CA LYS A 58 -6.22 -14.01 -3.03
C LYS A 58 -5.29 -13.07 -3.79
N PRO A 59 -5.44 -12.93 -5.12
CA PRO A 59 -4.68 -11.94 -5.87
C PRO A 59 -4.94 -10.53 -5.34
N VAL A 60 -3.87 -9.78 -5.12
CA VAL A 60 -3.91 -8.39 -4.68
C VAL A 60 -3.03 -7.57 -5.59
N LEU A 61 -3.59 -6.49 -6.13
CA LEU A 61 -2.89 -5.42 -6.81
C LEU A 61 -3.59 -4.12 -6.45
N HIS A 62 -3.12 -3.45 -5.41
CA HIS A 62 -3.76 -2.28 -4.82
C HIS A 62 -2.85 -1.07 -4.90
N LEU A 63 -3.23 -0.11 -5.75
CA LEU A 63 -2.54 1.16 -5.98
C LEU A 63 -3.23 2.27 -5.19
N PHE A 64 -2.47 3.06 -4.45
CA PHE A 64 -2.95 4.18 -3.65
C PHE A 64 -1.88 5.27 -3.50
N PRO A 65 -2.21 6.50 -3.06
CA PRO A 65 -3.55 7.01 -2.81
C PRO A 65 -4.36 7.22 -4.10
N HIS A 66 -5.56 7.81 -3.98
CA HIS A 66 -6.37 8.23 -5.12
C HIS A 66 -5.59 9.16 -6.07
N TRP A 67 -6.04 9.26 -7.33
CA TRP A 67 -5.42 10.12 -8.33
C TRP A 67 -6.26 11.37 -8.62
N ASN A 68 -6.54 12.17 -7.58
CA ASN A 68 -7.31 13.42 -7.67
C ASN A 68 -6.62 14.51 -6.82
N TRP A 69 -5.63 15.15 -7.42
CA TRP A 69 -4.76 16.13 -6.78
C TRP A 69 -4.71 17.43 -7.58
N LEU A 70 -3.96 18.42 -7.10
CA LEU A 70 -3.73 19.65 -7.86
C LEU A 70 -2.49 19.51 -8.75
N PRO A 71 -2.51 20.07 -9.99
CA PRO A 71 -1.36 20.07 -10.86
C PRO A 71 -0.09 20.58 -10.17
N GLY A 72 1.02 19.86 -10.37
CA GLY A 72 2.32 20.20 -9.77
C GLY A 72 2.57 19.63 -8.38
N GLN A 73 1.57 19.06 -7.71
CA GLN A 73 1.81 18.35 -6.46
C GLN A 73 2.63 17.08 -6.70
N THR A 74 3.55 16.79 -5.79
CA THR A 74 4.31 15.54 -5.78
C THR A 74 3.59 14.52 -4.93
N ILE A 75 3.32 13.36 -5.50
CA ILE A 75 2.54 12.28 -4.88
C ILE A 75 3.40 11.03 -4.74
N ASP A 76 3.37 10.43 -3.57
CA ASP A 76 3.94 9.11 -3.34
C ASP A 76 2.86 8.06 -3.64
N MET A 77 2.98 7.42 -4.79
CA MET A 77 2.11 6.33 -5.22
C MET A 77 2.64 5.01 -4.68
N TRP A 78 1.85 4.32 -3.90
CA TRP A 78 2.19 3.06 -3.25
C TRP A 78 1.43 1.90 -3.87
N CYS A 79 2.03 0.73 -3.87
CA CYS A 79 1.35 -0.47 -4.33
C CYS A 79 1.61 -1.64 -3.39
N TYR A 80 0.52 -2.25 -2.92
CA TYR A 80 0.53 -3.58 -2.32
C TYR A 80 0.19 -4.62 -3.37
N TYR A 81 0.95 -5.68 -3.44
CA TYR A 81 0.68 -6.76 -4.39
C TYR A 81 1.20 -8.10 -3.88
N ASN A 82 0.65 -9.18 -4.44
CA ASN A 82 1.16 -10.53 -4.27
C ASN A 82 1.10 -11.29 -5.60
N GLN A 83 1.63 -12.50 -5.63
CA GLN A 83 1.61 -13.42 -6.78
C GLN A 83 2.25 -12.87 -8.06
N ALA A 84 2.96 -11.75 -7.99
CA ALA A 84 3.71 -11.15 -9.08
C ALA A 84 5.17 -10.94 -8.68
N ASP A 85 6.06 -10.91 -9.66
CA ASP A 85 7.48 -10.66 -9.46
C ASP A 85 7.80 -9.17 -9.42
N GLU A 86 7.01 -8.39 -10.17
CA GLU A 86 7.22 -6.96 -10.37
C GLU A 86 5.94 -6.25 -10.73
N VAL A 87 5.93 -4.95 -10.50
CA VAL A 87 4.85 -4.05 -10.92
C VAL A 87 5.42 -2.81 -11.58
N GLU A 88 4.68 -2.26 -12.54
CA GLU A 88 5.05 -1.07 -13.29
C GLU A 88 3.92 -0.04 -13.25
N LEU A 89 4.28 1.19 -12.88
CA LEU A 89 3.34 2.32 -12.83
C LEU A 89 3.33 3.06 -14.17
N PHE A 90 2.15 3.42 -14.63
CA PHE A 90 1.94 4.25 -15.82
C PHE A 90 1.11 5.48 -15.45
N ILE A 91 1.51 6.63 -15.96
CA ILE A 91 0.72 7.88 -15.93
C ILE A 91 0.50 8.31 -17.38
N ASN A 92 -0.76 8.43 -17.78
CA ASN A 92 -1.14 8.76 -19.15
C ASN A 92 -0.42 7.89 -20.20
N GLY A 93 -0.31 6.59 -19.92
CA GLY A 93 0.37 5.61 -20.79
C GLY A 93 1.91 5.65 -20.74
N LYS A 94 2.51 6.60 -20.02
CA LYS A 94 3.98 6.69 -19.86
C LYS A 94 4.45 5.95 -18.61
N SER A 95 5.37 5.02 -18.78
CA SER A 95 6.00 4.28 -17.67
C SER A 95 6.72 5.22 -16.70
N GLN A 96 6.53 4.96 -15.42
CA GLN A 96 7.25 5.56 -14.29
C GLN A 96 8.29 4.60 -13.70
N GLY A 97 8.50 3.48 -14.39
CA GLY A 97 9.47 2.46 -14.05
C GLY A 97 8.90 1.27 -13.29
N ILE A 98 9.62 0.18 -13.38
CA ILE A 98 9.31 -1.09 -12.73
C ILE A 98 9.81 -1.05 -11.28
N ARG A 99 9.06 -1.68 -10.38
CA ARG A 99 9.43 -1.89 -8.97
C ARG A 99 9.21 -3.34 -8.57
N LYS A 100 10.11 -3.81 -7.69
CA LYS A 100 10.03 -5.14 -7.06
C LYS A 100 10.08 -4.98 -5.55
N LYS A 101 9.36 -5.82 -4.82
CA LYS A 101 9.53 -5.93 -3.36
C LYS A 101 10.97 -6.36 -3.06
N THR A 102 11.53 -5.82 -1.99
CA THR A 102 12.88 -6.19 -1.53
C THR A 102 12.79 -7.32 -0.50
N VAL A 103 13.91 -8.03 -0.32
CA VAL A 103 14.03 -8.98 0.77
C VAL A 103 14.25 -8.25 2.11
N TYR A 104 13.86 -8.89 3.20
CA TYR A 104 14.09 -8.36 4.55
C TYR A 104 15.58 -8.05 4.78
N GLY A 105 15.85 -6.90 5.37
CA GLY A 105 17.22 -6.46 5.67
C GLY A 105 18.00 -5.87 4.49
N ALA A 106 17.48 -5.90 3.26
CA ALA A 106 18.10 -5.21 2.15
C ALA A 106 18.09 -3.70 2.40
N GLN A 107 19.27 -3.10 2.38
CA GLN A 107 19.41 -1.65 2.46
C GLN A 107 19.21 -1.07 1.06
N ASN A 108 18.24 -0.17 0.94
CA ASN A 108 18.13 0.68 -0.24
C ASN A 108 19.14 1.83 -0.09
N GLU A 109 20.36 1.64 -0.57
CA GLU A 109 21.40 2.65 -0.49
C GLU A 109 20.93 3.96 -1.15
N GLY A 110 21.04 5.05 -0.41
CA GLY A 110 20.98 6.41 -0.95
C GLY A 110 19.58 7.02 -1.12
N ASP A 111 18.50 6.38 -0.68
CA ASP A 111 17.17 6.96 -0.84
C ASP A 111 16.50 7.24 0.52
N ALA A 112 16.27 8.53 0.81
CA ALA A 112 15.55 8.96 2.02
C ALA A 112 14.12 8.40 2.08
N TYR A 113 13.60 7.96 0.93
CA TYR A 113 12.30 7.32 0.79
C TYR A 113 12.48 5.90 0.28
N ARG A 114 12.13 4.92 1.08
CA ARG A 114 12.22 3.51 0.72
C ARG A 114 11.28 3.21 -0.45
N LYS A 115 11.81 3.19 -1.67
CA LYS A 115 11.06 2.90 -2.89
C LYS A 115 10.48 1.50 -2.94
N SER A 116 11.06 0.58 -2.17
CA SER A 116 10.57 -0.80 -2.07
C SER A 116 10.88 -1.35 -0.69
N THR A 117 9.96 -2.17 -0.17
CA THR A 117 10.16 -2.98 1.04
C THR A 117 9.69 -4.40 0.75
N GLU A 118 9.70 -5.26 1.75
CA GLU A 118 9.12 -6.60 1.62
C GLU A 118 7.58 -6.59 1.50
N TYR A 119 6.93 -5.45 1.85
CA TYR A 119 5.46 -5.34 1.88
C TYR A 119 4.90 -4.49 0.76
N HIS A 120 5.65 -3.51 0.27
CA HIS A 120 5.18 -2.55 -0.73
C HIS A 120 6.28 -2.05 -1.66
N VAL A 121 5.84 -1.43 -2.74
CA VAL A 121 6.67 -0.60 -3.60
C VAL A 121 6.09 0.80 -3.70
N MET A 122 6.91 1.80 -4.08
CA MET A 122 6.51 3.20 -4.12
C MET A 122 7.19 3.93 -5.28
N TRP A 123 6.45 4.84 -5.91
CA TRP A 123 6.95 5.83 -6.87
C TRP A 123 6.62 7.23 -6.38
N ARG A 124 7.58 8.12 -6.43
CA ARG A 124 7.36 9.55 -6.22
C ARG A 124 7.22 10.23 -7.56
N VAL A 125 6.03 10.76 -7.85
CA VAL A 125 5.66 11.30 -9.16
C VAL A 125 4.96 12.65 -9.03
N ALA A 126 5.12 13.51 -10.04
CA ALA A 126 4.34 14.72 -10.14
C ALA A 126 2.93 14.37 -10.66
N PHE A 127 1.91 14.92 -10.01
CA PHE A 127 0.54 14.77 -10.49
C PHE A 127 0.34 15.42 -11.85
N GLN A 128 -0.29 14.68 -12.74
CA GLN A 128 -0.78 15.13 -14.04
C GLN A 128 -2.22 14.67 -14.20
N PRO A 129 -3.15 15.54 -14.64
CA PRO A 129 -4.52 15.10 -14.92
C PRO A 129 -4.54 13.96 -15.93
N GLY A 130 -5.45 12.99 -15.73
CA GLY A 130 -5.60 11.83 -16.60
C GLY A 130 -5.61 10.52 -15.85
N GLU A 131 -5.10 9.48 -16.49
CA GLU A 131 -5.15 8.11 -15.98
C GLU A 131 -3.86 7.73 -15.25
N VAL A 132 -4.01 7.01 -14.14
CA VAL A 132 -2.94 6.26 -13.49
C VAL A 132 -3.28 4.77 -13.52
N LYS A 133 -2.32 3.95 -13.91
CA LYS A 133 -2.48 2.49 -14.00
C LYS A 133 -1.23 1.80 -13.45
N VAL A 134 -1.43 0.70 -12.74
CA VAL A 134 -0.36 -0.23 -12.37
C VAL A 134 -0.58 -1.57 -13.08
N VAL A 135 0.51 -2.20 -13.50
CA VAL A 135 0.50 -3.50 -14.17
C VAL A 135 1.40 -4.44 -13.41
N ALA A 136 0.88 -5.62 -13.07
CA ALA A 136 1.63 -6.68 -12.41
C ALA A 136 2.10 -7.73 -13.41
N ARG A 137 3.36 -8.18 -13.28
CA ARG A 137 3.94 -9.23 -14.14
C ARG A 137 4.52 -10.35 -13.32
N LYS A 138 4.37 -11.56 -13.87
CA LYS A 138 5.01 -12.78 -13.39
C LYS A 138 5.66 -13.49 -14.56
N ASP A 139 6.93 -13.91 -14.40
CA ASP A 139 7.71 -14.53 -15.48
C ASP A 139 7.66 -13.72 -16.79
N GLY A 140 7.69 -12.39 -16.67
CA GLY A 140 7.63 -11.45 -17.79
C GLY A 140 6.25 -11.29 -18.44
N LYS A 141 5.22 -12.00 -17.99
CA LYS A 141 3.85 -11.91 -18.52
C LYS A 141 2.97 -11.05 -17.62
N GLU A 142 2.14 -10.20 -18.22
CA GLU A 142 1.12 -9.44 -17.52
C GLU A 142 0.06 -10.39 -16.94
N ILE A 143 -0.26 -10.21 -15.66
CA ILE A 143 -1.24 -11.02 -14.93
C ILE A 143 -2.36 -10.18 -14.30
N ALA A 144 -2.18 -8.88 -14.16
CA ALA A 144 -3.16 -7.91 -13.65
C ALA A 144 -2.77 -6.48 -14.03
#